data_573d68742151fd00eda0c1ab40165620
#
_entry.id   573d68742151fd00eda0c1ab40165620
#
_cell.length_a   1.000
_cell.length_b   1.000
_cell.length_c   1.000
_cell.angle_alpha   90.00
_cell.angle_beta   90.00
_cell.angle_gamma   90.00
#
_symmetry.space_group_name_H-M   'P 1'
#
loop_
_entity.id
_entity.type
_entity.pdbx_description
1 polymer ?
#
loop_
_entity_poly.entity_id
_entity_poly.type
_entity_poly.pdbx_seq_one_letter_code
_entity_poly.pdbx_strand_id
1 'polypeptide(L)'
;GDVYKRQGMESPLVMTSDDILEMNEVPESLVIIGGGVVGIELGQAFMTFGSKVTVIEMMDRIVPAMDAEVSKSLRLILERKGMTILTDTKLQEIIEENGQLRIKVEGKDDIIASKALLSIGRVPDLEGIGDVEFELDRGRIKVNEYMETSVPGIYAPGDINGTKMLAHAAFRMGEVAAENAIKGNHAVAKLNLTPAAIYTLPEVAAVGLTEEQAREKYDVAIGKFNFAANGRAIASDAAQGFVKVIADKKYGEILGVHIIGPAAAELINEASSIIEMEITVEEMLKTIHGHPTYSEVMYEALSLIH
;
A
#
# COMPACT_ATOMS: atom_id res chain seq x y z
N GLY A 1 -12.47 19.32 1.15
CA GLY A 1 -12.76 19.89 2.42
C GLY A 1 -11.55 19.97 3.32
N ASP A 2 -11.63 20.74 4.33
CA ASP A 2 -10.67 21.25 5.29
C ASP A 2 -9.80 20.22 6.05
N VAL A 3 -9.15 19.29 5.40
CA VAL A 3 -8.50 18.24 6.15
C VAL A 3 -7.16 18.66 6.76
N TYR A 4 -6.53 19.72 6.48
CA TYR A 4 -5.29 20.15 7.16
C TYR A 4 -4.79 21.53 6.69
N LYS A 5 -5.52 22.59 7.00
CA LYS A 5 -4.87 23.91 7.17
C LYS A 5 -4.29 23.96 8.59
N ARG A 6 -3.21 23.21 8.85
CA ARG A 6 -2.43 23.40 10.07
C ARG A 6 -1.39 24.47 9.82
N GLN A 7 -1.15 25.27 10.85
CA GLN A 7 -0.17 26.35 10.81
C GLN A 7 1.21 25.80 10.45
N GLY A 8 1.89 26.45 9.51
CA GLY A 8 3.24 26.14 9.08
C GLY A 8 3.37 25.17 7.89
N MET A 9 2.26 24.69 7.31
CA MET A 9 2.32 23.85 6.11
C MET A 9 2.71 24.60 4.83
N GLU A 10 2.62 25.91 4.85
CA GLU A 10 3.02 26.81 3.76
C GLU A 10 4.53 27.11 3.73
N SER A 11 5.30 26.60 4.72
CA SER A 11 6.76 26.76 4.71
C SER A 11 7.39 26.06 3.51
N PRO A 12 8.39 26.66 2.85
CA PRO A 12 9.13 26.04 1.73
C PRO A 12 9.99 24.85 2.19
N LEU A 13 10.08 24.59 3.49
CA LEU A 13 10.73 23.43 4.07
C LEU A 13 9.76 22.24 4.24
N VAL A 14 8.46 22.47 4.06
CA VAL A 14 7.41 21.43 4.03
C VAL A 14 7.11 21.11 2.57
N MET A 15 7.31 19.87 2.19
CA MET A 15 7.32 19.41 0.81
C MET A 15 6.21 18.41 0.55
N THR A 16 5.68 18.41 -0.64
CA THR A 16 4.83 17.34 -1.18
C THR A 16 5.68 16.19 -1.74
N SER A 17 5.04 15.11 -2.18
CA SER A 17 5.72 14.02 -2.89
C SER A 17 6.35 14.49 -4.20
N ASP A 18 5.76 15.46 -4.87
CA ASP A 18 6.27 15.98 -6.13
C ASP A 18 7.52 16.86 -5.88
N ASP A 19 7.45 17.74 -4.87
CA ASP A 19 8.59 18.61 -4.49
C ASP A 19 9.83 17.80 -4.09
N ILE A 20 9.64 16.74 -3.29
CA ILE A 20 10.76 15.95 -2.77
C ILE A 20 11.45 15.12 -3.86
N LEU A 21 10.74 14.74 -4.91
CA LEU A 21 11.30 14.02 -6.06
C LEU A 21 12.14 14.93 -6.96
N GLU A 22 11.95 16.25 -6.92
CA GLU A 22 12.73 17.25 -7.67
C GLU A 22 13.93 17.79 -6.88
N MET A 23 14.15 17.32 -5.65
CA MET A 23 15.25 17.77 -4.81
C MET A 23 16.63 17.42 -5.39
N ASN A 24 17.55 18.38 -5.33
CA ASN A 24 18.93 18.21 -5.75
C ASN A 24 19.91 17.92 -4.59
N GLU A 25 19.44 17.99 -3.35
CA GLU A 25 20.25 17.81 -2.15
C GLU A 25 19.55 16.88 -1.15
N VAL A 26 20.31 16.02 -0.49
CA VAL A 26 19.80 15.13 0.56
C VAL A 26 19.73 15.92 1.86
N PRO A 27 18.55 16.08 2.50
CA PRO A 27 18.44 16.80 3.76
C PRO A 27 19.10 16.00 4.89
N GLU A 28 19.73 16.69 5.83
CA GLU A 28 20.34 16.07 7.02
C GLU A 28 19.30 15.28 7.83
N SER A 29 18.09 15.85 7.97
CA SER A 29 16.98 15.23 8.67
C SER A 29 15.65 15.49 7.94
N LEU A 30 14.83 14.45 7.87
CA LEU A 30 13.53 14.46 7.20
C LEU A 30 12.46 13.92 8.15
N VAL A 31 11.43 14.72 8.43
CA VAL A 31 10.22 14.22 9.10
C VAL A 31 9.16 13.92 8.05
N ILE A 32 8.56 12.74 8.13
CA ILE A 32 7.49 12.32 7.26
C ILE A 32 6.17 12.36 8.05
N ILE A 33 5.22 13.11 7.55
CA ILE A 33 3.89 13.25 8.13
C ILE A 33 2.94 12.34 7.36
N GLY A 34 2.60 11.20 7.95
CA GLY A 34 1.83 10.12 7.36
C GLY A 34 2.67 8.89 7.05
N GLY A 35 2.37 7.78 7.71
CA GLY A 35 3.03 6.47 7.57
C GLY A 35 2.41 5.58 6.48
N GLY A 36 1.76 6.18 5.47
CA GLY A 36 1.25 5.48 4.30
C GLY A 36 2.35 5.04 3.33
N VAL A 37 1.95 4.42 2.22
CA VAL A 37 2.88 3.82 1.23
C VAL A 37 3.92 4.83 0.76
N VAL A 38 3.50 5.99 0.25
CA VAL A 38 4.40 7.03 -0.29
C VAL A 38 5.40 7.51 0.76
N GLY A 39 4.93 7.77 1.99
CA GLY A 39 5.79 8.23 3.08
C GLY A 39 6.84 7.19 3.47
N ILE A 40 6.46 5.94 3.52
CA ILE A 40 7.37 4.84 3.90
C ILE A 40 8.40 4.55 2.81
N GLU A 41 8.00 4.53 1.54
CA GLU A 41 8.91 4.33 0.40
C GLU A 41 9.94 5.45 0.30
N LEU A 42 9.49 6.71 0.27
CA LEU A 42 10.37 7.87 0.21
C LEU A 42 11.22 7.99 1.48
N GLY A 43 10.64 7.69 2.65
CA GLY A 43 11.39 7.66 3.90
C GLY A 43 12.54 6.67 3.89
N GLN A 44 12.33 5.47 3.38
CA GLN A 44 13.41 4.51 3.26
C GLN A 44 14.45 4.94 2.23
N ALA A 45 14.05 5.52 1.09
CA ALA A 45 14.97 6.03 0.09
C ALA A 45 15.88 7.12 0.68
N PHE A 46 15.31 8.13 1.33
CA PHE A 46 16.10 9.21 1.94
C PHE A 46 16.96 8.74 3.12
N MET A 47 16.47 7.77 3.91
CA MET A 47 17.29 7.12 4.94
C MET A 47 18.51 6.41 4.31
N THR A 48 18.32 5.74 3.16
CA THR A 48 19.42 5.09 2.43
C THR A 48 20.41 6.11 1.86
N PHE A 49 19.95 7.30 1.49
CA PHE A 49 20.82 8.41 1.08
C PHE A 49 21.54 9.10 2.25
N GLY A 50 21.21 8.75 3.50
CA GLY A 50 21.89 9.25 4.69
C GLY A 50 21.10 10.24 5.54
N SER A 51 19.84 10.57 5.18
CA SER A 51 18.98 11.39 6.03
C SER A 51 18.59 10.67 7.32
N LYS A 52 18.54 11.41 8.42
CA LYS A 52 17.88 10.95 9.66
C LYS A 52 16.38 11.06 9.48
N VAL A 53 15.68 9.93 9.33
CA VAL A 53 14.25 9.91 9.03
C VAL A 53 13.41 9.61 10.26
N THR A 54 12.37 10.44 10.49
CA THR A 54 11.34 10.22 11.50
C THR A 54 9.96 10.24 10.83
N VAL A 55 9.18 9.19 11.03
CA VAL A 55 7.80 9.07 10.54
C VAL A 55 6.84 9.36 11.70
N ILE A 56 5.85 10.23 11.46
CA ILE A 56 4.74 10.51 12.37
C ILE A 56 3.48 9.95 11.72
N GLU A 57 2.84 9.00 12.41
CA GLU A 57 1.59 8.39 11.96
C GLU A 57 0.52 8.49 13.05
N MET A 58 -0.66 8.96 12.67
CA MET A 58 -1.79 9.14 13.57
C MET A 58 -2.45 7.80 13.94
N MET A 59 -2.40 6.83 13.03
CA MET A 59 -2.92 5.49 13.25
C MET A 59 -1.98 4.68 14.15
N ASP A 60 -2.47 3.54 14.63
CA ASP A 60 -1.72 2.59 15.46
C ASP A 60 -0.58 1.86 14.73
N ARG A 61 -0.57 1.93 13.39
CA ARG A 61 0.39 1.22 12.53
C ARG A 61 0.69 1.98 11.23
N ILE A 62 1.88 1.75 10.68
CA ILE A 62 2.25 2.20 9.32
C ILE A 62 1.55 1.34 8.27
N VAL A 63 1.44 1.84 7.04
CA VAL A 63 0.80 1.16 5.89
C VAL A 63 -0.49 0.43 6.28
N PRO A 64 -1.48 1.14 6.88
CA PRO A 64 -2.63 0.52 7.56
C PRO A 64 -3.55 -0.29 6.63
N ALA A 65 -3.40 -0.13 5.31
CA ALA A 65 -4.12 -0.93 4.31
C ALA A 65 -3.57 -2.37 4.17
N MET A 66 -2.38 -2.65 4.70
CA MET A 66 -1.76 -3.97 4.68
C MET A 66 -2.22 -4.81 5.89
N ASP A 67 -2.01 -6.14 5.80
CA ASP A 67 -2.21 -7.03 6.93
C ASP A 67 -1.40 -6.57 8.16
N ALA A 68 -1.98 -6.68 9.34
CA ALA A 68 -1.39 -6.16 10.58
C ALA A 68 -0.01 -6.76 10.89
N GLU A 69 0.17 -8.05 10.58
CA GLU A 69 1.45 -8.74 10.81
C GLU A 69 2.53 -8.26 9.84
N VAL A 70 2.15 -7.98 8.58
CA VAL A 70 3.05 -7.39 7.58
C VAL A 70 3.46 -5.98 7.98
N SER A 71 2.50 -5.13 8.37
CA SER A 71 2.76 -3.78 8.87
C SER A 71 3.73 -3.80 10.06
N LYS A 72 3.48 -4.66 11.04
CA LYS A 72 4.35 -4.83 12.21
C LYS A 72 5.76 -5.28 11.83
N SER A 73 5.87 -6.24 10.89
CA SER A 73 7.16 -6.74 10.42
C SER A 73 7.95 -5.67 9.68
N LEU A 74 7.31 -4.93 8.77
CA LEU A 74 7.93 -3.83 8.06
C LEU A 74 8.43 -2.74 9.01
N ARG A 75 7.62 -2.34 9.99
CA ARG A 75 8.01 -1.39 11.02
C ARG A 75 9.29 -1.81 11.73
N LEU A 76 9.33 -3.04 12.26
CA LEU A 76 10.49 -3.57 12.97
C LEU A 76 11.75 -3.60 12.11
N ILE A 77 11.63 -3.91 10.82
CA ILE A 77 12.74 -3.92 9.88
C ILE A 77 13.27 -2.50 9.65
N LEU A 78 12.38 -1.54 9.42
CA LEU A 78 12.75 -0.14 9.19
C LEU A 78 13.38 0.50 10.44
N GLU A 79 12.83 0.24 11.63
CA GLU A 79 13.39 0.71 12.92
C GLU A 79 14.81 0.15 13.16
N ARG A 80 15.04 -1.14 12.87
CA ARG A 80 16.38 -1.75 12.95
C ARG A 80 17.38 -1.14 11.96
N LYS A 81 16.90 -0.62 10.82
CA LYS A 81 17.73 0.11 9.86
C LYS A 81 17.96 1.57 10.23
N GLY A 82 17.36 2.08 11.32
CA GLY A 82 17.59 3.41 11.86
C GLY A 82 16.46 4.42 11.64
N MET A 83 15.34 4.02 11.09
CA MET A 83 14.16 4.88 10.98
C MET A 83 13.46 5.02 12.33
N THR A 84 13.11 6.24 12.74
CA THR A 84 12.25 6.47 13.89
C THR A 84 10.80 6.46 13.45
N ILE A 85 9.95 5.62 14.05
CA ILE A 85 8.53 5.52 13.68
C ILE A 85 7.66 5.77 14.91
N LEU A 86 6.86 6.83 14.85
CA LEU A 86 5.97 7.27 15.91
C LEU A 86 4.51 7.06 15.46
N THR A 87 3.92 5.94 15.85
CA THR A 87 2.49 5.66 15.68
C THR A 87 1.68 6.28 16.82
N ASP A 88 0.35 6.28 16.72
CA ASP A 88 -0.57 6.92 17.66
C ASP A 88 -0.15 8.37 17.96
N THR A 89 0.43 9.04 16.98
CA THR A 89 1.08 10.34 17.17
C THR A 89 0.47 11.35 16.22
N LYS A 90 -0.18 12.36 16.80
CA LYS A 90 -0.89 13.38 16.05
C LYS A 90 -0.05 14.65 15.93
N LEU A 91 0.18 15.09 14.70
CA LEU A 91 0.77 16.41 14.43
C LEU A 91 -0.13 17.51 14.99
N GLN A 92 0.46 18.47 15.71
CA GLN A 92 -0.24 19.66 16.21
C GLN A 92 0.08 20.90 15.36
N GLU A 93 1.35 21.20 15.18
CA GLU A 93 1.82 22.42 14.54
C GLU A 93 3.21 22.21 13.93
N ILE A 94 3.52 22.97 12.88
CA ILE A 94 4.85 23.08 12.30
C ILE A 94 5.27 24.55 12.41
N ILE A 95 6.46 24.81 12.94
CA ILE A 95 7.01 26.16 13.09
C ILE A 95 8.36 26.20 12.37
N GLU A 96 8.53 27.14 11.47
CA GLU A 96 9.83 27.40 10.87
C GLU A 96 10.62 28.38 11.75
N GLU A 97 11.77 27.96 12.22
CA GLU A 97 12.67 28.74 13.06
C GLU A 97 14.15 28.52 12.66
N ASN A 98 14.88 29.59 12.41
CA ASN A 98 16.33 29.55 12.11
C ASN A 98 16.68 28.60 10.93
N GLY A 99 15.82 28.49 9.91
CA GLY A 99 16.05 27.65 8.73
C GLY A 99 15.83 26.15 8.98
N GLN A 100 15.17 25.79 10.08
CA GLN A 100 14.75 24.43 10.43
C GLN A 100 13.26 24.41 10.77
N LEU A 101 12.68 23.22 10.79
CA LEU A 101 11.33 22.98 11.24
C LEU A 101 11.33 22.45 12.66
N ARG A 102 10.53 23.06 13.53
CA ARG A 102 10.11 22.53 14.82
C ARG A 102 8.71 21.95 14.66
N ILE A 103 8.56 20.67 14.82
CA ILE A 103 7.34 19.91 14.62
C ILE A 103 6.80 19.49 15.97
N LYS A 104 5.66 20.06 16.36
CA LYS A 104 4.96 19.75 17.61
C LYS A 104 4.04 18.58 17.42
N VAL A 105 4.14 17.60 18.28
CA VAL A 105 3.34 16.38 18.28
C VAL A 105 2.63 16.19 19.62
N GLU A 106 1.46 15.58 19.60
CA GLU A 106 0.66 15.39 20.79
C GLU A 106 1.34 14.46 21.80
N GLY A 107 1.55 14.95 23.03
CA GLY A 107 2.06 14.14 24.14
C GLY A 107 3.53 13.71 24.05
N LYS A 108 4.32 14.31 23.17
CA LYS A 108 5.76 14.02 23.00
C LYS A 108 6.57 15.31 22.87
N ASP A 109 7.88 15.17 22.94
CA ASP A 109 8.81 16.29 22.72
C ASP A 109 8.77 16.73 21.24
N ASP A 110 9.07 18.02 21.01
CA ASP A 110 9.17 18.62 19.70
C ASP A 110 10.29 17.93 18.88
N ILE A 111 10.04 17.74 17.58
CA ILE A 111 10.99 17.16 16.66
C ILE A 111 11.59 18.28 15.81
N ILE A 112 12.91 18.36 15.75
CA ILE A 112 13.61 19.33 14.89
C ILE A 112 14.09 18.61 13.64
N ALA A 113 13.82 19.21 12.48
CA ALA A 113 14.22 18.64 11.19
C ALA A 113 14.56 19.72 10.13
N SER A 114 15.41 19.36 9.18
CA SER A 114 15.77 20.24 8.05
C SER A 114 14.62 20.39 7.07
N LYS A 115 13.86 19.33 6.84
CA LYS A 115 12.70 19.28 5.92
C LYS A 115 11.59 18.39 6.48
N ALA A 116 10.38 18.59 5.99
CA ALA A 116 9.25 17.69 6.21
C ALA A 116 8.61 17.28 4.89
N LEU A 117 8.20 16.01 4.79
CA LEU A 117 7.37 15.48 3.70
C LEU A 117 5.93 15.33 4.19
N LEU A 118 5.00 15.94 3.50
CA LEU A 118 3.58 15.75 3.74
C LEU A 118 3.06 14.57 2.89
N SER A 119 2.73 13.45 3.53
CA SER A 119 2.28 12.20 2.90
C SER A 119 0.99 11.66 3.53
N ILE A 120 -0.03 12.53 3.62
CA ILE A 120 -1.31 12.26 4.31
C ILE A 120 -2.41 11.74 3.39
N GLY A 121 -2.08 11.32 2.19
CA GLY A 121 -2.98 10.76 1.19
C GLY A 121 -3.09 11.61 -0.07
N ARG A 122 -3.78 11.06 -1.06
CA ARG A 122 -4.08 11.70 -2.35
C ARG A 122 -5.58 11.87 -2.49
N VAL A 123 -5.98 12.91 -3.20
CA VAL A 123 -7.37 13.16 -3.57
C VAL A 123 -7.45 13.24 -5.10
N PRO A 124 -8.55 12.80 -5.71
CA PRO A 124 -8.77 13.02 -7.13
C PRO A 124 -8.70 14.50 -7.48
N ASP A 125 -8.06 14.80 -8.59
CA ASP A 125 -8.09 16.12 -9.20
C ASP A 125 -9.28 16.17 -10.17
N LEU A 126 -10.19 17.11 -9.93
CA LEU A 126 -11.36 17.35 -10.76
C LEU A 126 -11.20 18.63 -11.61
N GLU A 127 -10.04 19.25 -11.61
CA GLU A 127 -9.78 20.42 -12.45
C GLU A 127 -9.82 20.02 -13.93
N GLY A 128 -10.50 20.82 -14.74
CA GLY A 128 -10.58 20.60 -16.18
C GLY A 128 -11.63 19.61 -16.67
N ILE A 129 -12.48 19.03 -15.79
CA ILE A 129 -13.59 18.15 -16.23
C ILE A 129 -14.76 18.90 -16.88
N GLY A 130 -14.67 20.23 -16.99
CA GLY A 130 -15.70 21.08 -17.59
C GLY A 130 -16.89 21.34 -16.65
N ASP A 131 -18.01 21.81 -17.25
CA ASP A 131 -19.22 22.22 -16.52
C ASP A 131 -20.21 21.07 -16.24
N VAL A 132 -19.77 19.82 -16.37
CA VAL A 132 -20.63 18.65 -16.15
C VAL A 132 -20.77 18.42 -14.65
N GLU A 133 -22.02 18.43 -14.17
CA GLU A 133 -22.33 18.13 -12.77
C GLU A 133 -22.39 16.60 -12.55
N PHE A 134 -21.42 16.08 -11.82
CA PHE A 134 -21.36 14.67 -11.40
C PHE A 134 -21.83 14.51 -9.96
N GLU A 135 -22.45 13.37 -9.65
CA GLU A 135 -22.59 12.97 -8.24
C GLU A 135 -21.22 12.64 -7.66
N LEU A 136 -20.90 13.27 -6.53
CA LEU A 136 -19.61 13.08 -5.85
C LEU A 136 -19.78 12.31 -4.52
N ASP A 137 -18.85 11.43 -4.23
CA ASP A 137 -18.65 10.85 -2.90
C ASP A 137 -17.32 11.34 -2.33
N ARG A 138 -17.37 12.19 -1.30
CA ARG A 138 -16.19 12.76 -0.63
C ARG A 138 -15.18 13.41 -1.60
N GLY A 139 -15.68 14.13 -2.60
CA GLY A 139 -14.85 14.81 -3.60
C GLY A 139 -14.34 13.91 -4.73
N ARG A 140 -14.90 12.72 -4.91
CA ARG A 140 -14.59 11.75 -5.96
C ARG A 140 -15.80 11.57 -6.85
N ILE A 141 -15.59 11.38 -8.15
CA ILE A 141 -16.72 11.08 -9.06
C ILE A 141 -17.25 9.69 -8.71
N LYS A 142 -18.52 9.63 -8.30
CA LYS A 142 -19.20 8.38 -8.02
C LYS A 142 -19.48 7.62 -9.32
N VAL A 143 -19.11 6.34 -9.34
CA VAL A 143 -19.39 5.42 -10.45
C VAL A 143 -20.12 4.18 -9.96
N ASN A 144 -20.84 3.53 -10.85
CA ASN A 144 -21.39 2.20 -10.63
C ASN A 144 -20.34 1.10 -10.93
N GLU A 145 -20.73 -0.16 -10.85
CA GLU A 145 -19.87 -1.33 -11.13
C GLU A 145 -19.35 -1.40 -12.57
N TYR A 146 -19.99 -0.67 -13.49
CA TYR A 146 -19.64 -0.56 -14.91
C TYR A 146 -18.71 0.62 -15.21
N MET A 147 -18.26 1.34 -14.20
CA MET A 147 -17.47 2.59 -14.27
C MET A 147 -18.29 3.79 -14.84
N GLU A 148 -19.61 3.68 -14.98
CA GLU A 148 -20.48 4.77 -15.46
C GLU A 148 -20.79 5.73 -14.31
N THR A 149 -20.79 7.02 -14.61
CA THR A 149 -21.09 8.10 -13.67
C THR A 149 -22.59 8.29 -13.49
N SER A 150 -23.00 9.30 -12.69
CA SER A 150 -24.41 9.74 -12.60
C SER A 150 -24.98 10.30 -13.92
N VAL A 151 -24.10 10.63 -14.90
CA VAL A 151 -24.50 11.14 -16.21
C VAL A 151 -24.43 9.99 -17.22
N PRO A 152 -25.56 9.56 -17.79
CA PRO A 152 -25.61 8.43 -18.71
C PRO A 152 -24.64 8.57 -19.89
N GLY A 153 -23.90 7.50 -20.19
CA GLY A 153 -22.93 7.46 -21.28
C GLY A 153 -21.58 8.12 -20.96
N ILE A 154 -21.39 8.64 -19.73
CA ILE A 154 -20.09 9.17 -19.28
C ILE A 154 -19.51 8.23 -18.24
N TYR A 155 -18.27 7.81 -18.46
CA TYR A 155 -17.52 6.87 -17.63
C TYR A 155 -16.33 7.57 -16.98
N ALA A 156 -16.01 7.22 -15.73
CA ALA A 156 -14.89 7.80 -14.98
C ALA A 156 -13.97 6.70 -14.38
N PRO A 157 -13.13 6.07 -15.22
CA PRO A 157 -12.15 5.08 -14.74
C PRO A 157 -10.92 5.74 -14.10
N GLY A 158 -10.24 5.00 -13.22
CA GLY A 158 -8.97 5.42 -12.61
C GLY A 158 -9.12 6.25 -11.34
N ASP A 159 -8.09 7.01 -11.01
CA ASP A 159 -7.95 7.73 -9.74
C ASP A 159 -9.06 8.74 -9.49
N ILE A 160 -9.67 9.26 -10.56
CA ILE A 160 -10.75 10.25 -10.50
C ILE A 160 -11.98 9.76 -9.72
N ASN A 161 -12.26 8.44 -9.74
CA ASN A 161 -13.35 7.84 -8.97
C ASN A 161 -12.93 7.42 -7.54
N GLY A 162 -11.62 7.41 -7.27
CA GLY A 162 -11.04 7.12 -5.96
C GLY A 162 -11.30 5.72 -5.40
N THR A 163 -11.78 4.77 -6.21
CA THR A 163 -12.10 3.39 -5.78
C THR A 163 -10.82 2.60 -5.51
N LYS A 164 -9.88 2.61 -6.46
CA LYS A 164 -8.53 2.01 -6.36
C LYS A 164 -7.55 2.90 -7.10
N MET A 165 -6.78 3.71 -6.37
CA MET A 165 -5.80 4.64 -6.95
C MET A 165 -4.47 3.92 -7.20
N LEU A 166 -4.49 2.97 -8.16
CA LEU A 166 -3.36 2.18 -8.61
C LEU A 166 -3.37 2.13 -10.15
N ALA A 167 -2.22 2.31 -10.78
CA ALA A 167 -2.11 2.40 -12.24
C ALA A 167 -2.69 1.17 -12.95
N HIS A 168 -2.36 -0.04 -12.51
CA HIS A 168 -2.88 -1.28 -13.08
C HIS A 168 -4.40 -1.48 -12.85
N ALA A 169 -4.93 -0.97 -11.74
CA ALA A 169 -6.39 -0.92 -11.54
C ALA A 169 -7.04 0.08 -12.53
N ALA A 170 -6.41 1.24 -12.75
CA ALA A 170 -6.89 2.23 -13.69
C ALA A 170 -6.92 1.69 -15.13
N PHE A 171 -5.90 0.91 -15.55
CA PHE A 171 -5.93 0.22 -16.86
C PHE A 171 -7.13 -0.71 -16.96
N ARG A 172 -7.37 -1.55 -15.96
CA ARG A 172 -8.53 -2.47 -15.99
C ARG A 172 -9.87 -1.73 -15.96
N MET A 173 -9.98 -0.68 -15.16
CA MET A 173 -11.17 0.18 -15.16
C MET A 173 -11.41 0.82 -16.55
N GLY A 174 -10.35 1.27 -17.22
CA GLY A 174 -10.40 1.86 -18.55
C GLY A 174 -10.88 0.87 -19.61
N GLU A 175 -10.39 -0.38 -19.58
CA GLU A 175 -10.86 -1.45 -20.46
C GLU A 175 -12.37 -1.73 -20.27
N VAL A 176 -12.81 -1.85 -19.01
CA VAL A 176 -14.21 -2.08 -18.63
C VAL A 176 -15.08 -0.91 -19.07
N ALA A 177 -14.65 0.33 -18.82
CA ALA A 177 -15.37 1.53 -19.25
C ALA A 177 -15.53 1.60 -20.78
N ALA A 178 -14.45 1.34 -21.53
CA ALA A 178 -14.47 1.36 -22.99
C ALA A 178 -15.38 0.26 -23.58
N GLU A 179 -15.33 -0.94 -23.01
CA GLU A 179 -16.20 -2.04 -23.43
C GLU A 179 -17.67 -1.72 -23.17
N ASN A 180 -18.01 -1.20 -22.00
CA ASN A 180 -19.37 -0.82 -21.62
C ASN A 180 -19.90 0.36 -22.46
N ALA A 181 -19.05 1.32 -22.78
CA ALA A 181 -19.43 2.45 -23.64
C ALA A 181 -19.82 2.00 -25.06
N ILE A 182 -19.21 0.93 -25.57
CA ILE A 182 -19.45 0.43 -26.95
C ILE A 182 -20.62 -0.58 -26.98
N LYS A 183 -20.67 -1.49 -26.00
CA LYS A 183 -21.55 -2.66 -26.02
C LYS A 183 -22.76 -2.56 -25.07
N GLY A 184 -22.83 -1.50 -24.27
CA GLY A 184 -23.72 -1.38 -23.11
C GLY A 184 -23.17 -2.03 -21.86
N ASN A 185 -23.69 -1.64 -20.71
CA ASN A 185 -23.19 -2.03 -19.38
C ASN A 185 -23.38 -3.53 -19.11
N HIS A 186 -22.28 -4.29 -19.13
CA HIS A 186 -22.23 -5.74 -18.86
C HIS A 186 -20.90 -6.21 -18.26
N ALA A 187 -19.79 -5.49 -18.52
CA ALA A 187 -18.47 -5.84 -17.98
C ALA A 187 -18.25 -5.18 -16.62
N VAL A 188 -17.67 -5.92 -15.67
CA VAL A 188 -17.37 -5.46 -14.31
C VAL A 188 -15.87 -5.64 -14.01
N ALA A 189 -15.29 -4.71 -13.28
CA ALA A 189 -13.92 -4.84 -12.77
C ALA A 189 -13.95 -5.40 -11.35
N LYS A 190 -13.31 -6.57 -11.11
CA LYS A 190 -13.16 -7.16 -9.77
C LYS A 190 -12.04 -6.45 -8.99
N LEU A 191 -12.25 -5.20 -8.60
CA LEU A 191 -11.23 -4.35 -7.97
C LEU A 191 -10.79 -4.82 -6.57
N ASN A 192 -11.55 -5.69 -5.93
CA ASN A 192 -11.18 -6.34 -4.65
C ASN A 192 -9.99 -7.31 -4.79
N LEU A 193 -9.71 -7.79 -5.99
CA LEU A 193 -8.58 -8.67 -6.30
C LEU A 193 -7.39 -7.92 -6.94
N THR A 194 -7.38 -6.59 -6.87
CA THR A 194 -6.26 -5.80 -7.33
C THR A 194 -5.05 -6.00 -6.40
N PRO A 195 -3.91 -6.51 -6.88
CA PRO A 195 -2.71 -6.62 -6.08
C PRO A 195 -2.18 -5.22 -5.73
N ALA A 196 -1.59 -5.09 -4.54
CA ALA A 196 -0.91 -3.88 -4.10
C ALA A 196 0.53 -4.21 -3.75
N ALA A 197 1.46 -3.33 -4.10
CA ALA A 197 2.87 -3.47 -3.77
C ALA A 197 3.41 -2.19 -3.10
N ILE A 198 4.39 -2.36 -2.23
CA ILE A 198 5.18 -1.30 -1.60
C ILE A 198 6.64 -1.62 -1.87
N TYR A 199 7.32 -0.69 -2.54
CA TYR A 199 8.69 -0.86 -3.03
C TYR A 199 9.72 -0.48 -1.98
N THR A 200 9.54 -1.02 -0.77
CA THR A 200 10.54 -0.98 0.29
C THR A 200 11.59 -2.08 0.13
N LEU A 201 12.59 -2.12 0.99
CA LEU A 201 13.57 -3.19 1.11
C LEU A 201 13.52 -3.76 2.54
N PRO A 202 12.92 -4.98 2.73
CA PRO A 202 12.28 -5.86 1.73
C PRO A 202 10.99 -5.25 1.17
N GLU A 203 10.59 -5.70 -0.04
CA GLU A 203 9.32 -5.34 -0.65
C GLU A 203 8.14 -5.89 0.15
N VAL A 204 6.99 -5.25 0.01
CA VAL A 204 5.71 -5.75 0.53
C VAL A 204 4.73 -5.87 -0.62
N ALA A 205 3.96 -6.96 -0.66
CA ALA A 205 2.85 -7.07 -1.59
C ALA A 205 1.68 -7.85 -0.98
N ALA A 206 0.47 -7.55 -1.46
CA ALA A 206 -0.74 -8.18 -0.97
C ALA A 206 -1.82 -8.25 -2.05
N VAL A 207 -2.66 -9.28 -1.98
CA VAL A 207 -3.89 -9.42 -2.78
C VAL A 207 -4.95 -10.15 -1.95
N GLY A 208 -6.21 -9.79 -2.15
CA GLY A 208 -7.34 -10.36 -1.43
C GLY A 208 -7.54 -9.78 -0.03
N LEU A 209 -8.11 -10.57 0.88
CA LEU A 209 -8.50 -10.15 2.23
C LEU A 209 -7.30 -10.20 3.19
N THR A 210 -7.22 -9.23 4.11
CA THR A 210 -6.37 -9.37 5.29
C THR A 210 -6.93 -10.43 6.24
N GLU A 211 -6.11 -10.91 7.18
CA GLU A 211 -6.60 -11.87 8.19
C GLU A 211 -7.76 -11.29 9.00
N GLU A 212 -7.69 -10.02 9.39
CA GLU A 212 -8.75 -9.33 10.12
C GLU A 212 -10.05 -9.36 9.32
N GLN A 213 -10.02 -8.98 8.04
CA GLN A 213 -11.19 -8.96 7.14
C GLN A 213 -11.74 -10.37 6.87
N ALA A 214 -10.86 -11.35 6.69
CA ALA A 214 -11.26 -12.73 6.41
C ALA A 214 -11.97 -13.35 7.62
N ARG A 215 -11.46 -13.12 8.85
CA ARG A 215 -12.07 -13.63 10.09
C ARG A 215 -13.46 -13.08 10.40
N GLU A 216 -13.83 -11.94 9.81
CA GLU A 216 -15.19 -11.38 9.93
C GLU A 216 -16.25 -12.25 9.22
N LYS A 217 -15.86 -13.02 8.19
CA LYS A 217 -16.78 -13.69 7.28
C LYS A 217 -16.56 -15.21 7.16
N TYR A 218 -15.36 -15.69 7.49
CA TYR A 218 -14.91 -17.06 7.26
C TYR A 218 -14.28 -17.69 8.51
N ASP A 219 -14.34 -19.00 8.62
CA ASP A 219 -13.44 -19.77 9.51
C ASP A 219 -12.14 -20.00 8.75
N VAL A 220 -11.11 -19.23 9.11
CA VAL A 220 -9.87 -19.17 8.35
C VAL A 220 -8.79 -20.12 8.88
N ALA A 221 -8.05 -20.71 7.94
CA ALA A 221 -6.76 -21.34 8.18
C ALA A 221 -5.66 -20.43 7.65
N ILE A 222 -4.52 -20.40 8.34
CA ILE A 222 -3.37 -19.56 8.00
C ILE A 222 -2.16 -20.44 7.73
N GLY A 223 -1.59 -20.32 6.56
CA GLY A 223 -0.27 -20.83 6.23
C GLY A 223 0.76 -19.72 6.20
N LYS A 224 1.91 -19.91 6.83
CA LYS A 224 2.95 -18.91 6.89
C LYS A 224 4.33 -19.53 6.78
N PHE A 225 5.15 -19.04 5.85
CA PHE A 225 6.51 -19.52 5.66
C PHE A 225 7.50 -18.36 5.59
N ASN A 226 8.64 -18.51 6.29
CA ASN A 226 9.65 -17.46 6.38
C ASN A 226 10.72 -17.61 5.27
N PHE A 227 11.14 -16.51 4.66
CA PHE A 227 12.24 -16.49 3.68
C PHE A 227 13.57 -16.97 4.28
N ALA A 228 13.74 -16.91 5.59
CA ALA A 228 14.91 -17.47 6.28
C ALA A 228 15.07 -19.00 6.12
N ALA A 229 14.02 -19.70 5.68
CA ALA A 229 14.07 -21.14 5.37
C ALA A 229 14.05 -21.41 3.86
N ASN A 230 14.06 -20.38 2.99
CA ASN A 230 14.10 -20.51 1.55
C ASN A 230 15.54 -20.47 1.04
N GLY A 231 15.98 -21.53 0.35
CA GLY A 231 17.37 -21.68 -0.13
C GLY A 231 17.80 -20.55 -1.08
N ARG A 232 16.91 -20.08 -1.95
CA ARG A 232 17.22 -18.96 -2.86
C ARG A 232 17.40 -17.66 -2.10
N ALA A 233 16.56 -17.40 -1.10
CA ALA A 233 16.64 -16.18 -0.28
C ALA A 233 17.94 -16.14 0.54
N ILE A 234 18.33 -17.27 1.11
CA ILE A 234 19.60 -17.40 1.84
C ILE A 234 20.80 -17.15 0.89
N ALA A 235 20.80 -17.78 -0.26
CA ALA A 235 21.88 -17.62 -1.24
C ALA A 235 22.02 -16.21 -1.82
N SER A 236 20.96 -15.41 -1.73
CA SER A 236 20.92 -14.03 -2.24
C SER A 236 21.04 -12.98 -1.13
N ASP A 237 21.32 -13.38 0.12
CA ASP A 237 21.33 -12.49 1.31
C ASP A 237 20.04 -11.68 1.49
N ALA A 238 18.90 -12.29 1.15
CA ALA A 238 17.57 -11.68 1.13
C ALA A 238 16.56 -12.45 2.01
N ALA A 239 17.02 -13.06 3.10
CA ALA A 239 16.26 -13.98 3.93
C ALA A 239 15.28 -13.30 4.92
N GLN A 240 15.00 -12.00 4.75
CA GLN A 240 14.06 -11.27 5.61
C GLN A 240 12.62 -11.42 5.12
N GLY A 241 11.69 -11.59 6.08
CA GLY A 241 10.27 -11.57 5.82
C GLY A 241 9.63 -12.96 5.70
N PHE A 242 8.40 -12.98 5.18
CA PHE A 242 7.56 -14.17 5.10
C PHE A 242 6.50 -14.05 4.00
N VAL A 243 5.91 -15.19 3.63
CA VAL A 243 4.63 -15.28 2.92
C VAL A 243 3.58 -15.78 3.91
N LYS A 244 2.41 -15.14 3.89
CA LYS A 244 1.22 -15.51 4.65
C LYS A 244 0.07 -15.73 3.70
N VAL A 245 -0.51 -16.92 3.74
CA VAL A 245 -1.69 -17.32 2.97
C VAL A 245 -2.87 -17.49 3.93
N ILE A 246 -4.00 -16.93 3.53
CA ILE A 246 -5.26 -16.98 4.27
C ILE A 246 -6.24 -17.79 3.43
N ALA A 247 -6.78 -18.88 3.98
CA ALA A 247 -7.73 -19.74 3.30
C ALA A 247 -8.98 -19.99 4.14
N ASP A 248 -10.10 -20.23 3.47
CA ASP A 248 -11.31 -20.77 4.10
C ASP A 248 -11.11 -22.26 4.46
N LYS A 249 -11.31 -22.62 5.72
CA LYS A 249 -11.17 -24.02 6.17
C LYS A 249 -12.18 -24.97 5.52
N LYS A 250 -13.36 -24.46 5.17
CA LYS A 250 -14.45 -25.30 4.70
C LYS A 250 -14.22 -25.81 3.28
N TYR A 251 -13.76 -24.90 2.39
CA TYR A 251 -13.63 -25.21 0.98
C TYR A 251 -12.19 -25.16 0.46
N GLY A 252 -11.26 -24.71 1.31
CA GLY A 252 -9.86 -24.53 0.91
C GLY A 252 -9.64 -23.37 -0.07
N GLU A 253 -10.61 -22.46 -0.22
CA GLU A 253 -10.51 -21.28 -1.05
C GLU A 253 -9.45 -20.34 -0.51
N ILE A 254 -8.57 -19.84 -1.37
CA ILE A 254 -7.54 -18.87 -0.98
C ILE A 254 -8.17 -17.46 -0.99
N LEU A 255 -8.29 -16.87 0.19
CA LEU A 255 -8.97 -15.59 0.43
C LEU A 255 -8.03 -14.39 0.33
N GLY A 256 -6.74 -14.59 0.62
CA GLY A 256 -5.75 -13.53 0.58
C GLY A 256 -4.33 -14.05 0.74
N VAL A 257 -3.39 -13.31 0.15
CA VAL A 257 -1.95 -13.57 0.25
C VAL A 257 -1.22 -12.27 0.55
N HIS A 258 -0.32 -12.33 1.52
CA HIS A 258 0.47 -11.20 1.99
C HIS A 258 1.94 -11.59 2.06
N ILE A 259 2.79 -10.81 1.42
CA ILE A 259 4.21 -11.07 1.28
C ILE A 259 4.99 -9.87 1.82
N ILE A 260 5.98 -10.13 2.64
CA ILE A 260 7.07 -9.20 2.92
C ILE A 260 8.37 -9.95 2.66
N GLY A 261 9.16 -9.52 1.70
CA GLY A 261 10.37 -10.25 1.33
C GLY A 261 10.91 -9.87 -0.04
N PRO A 262 11.91 -10.62 -0.54
CA PRO A 262 12.48 -10.38 -1.86
C PRO A 262 11.45 -10.66 -2.97
N ALA A 263 11.43 -9.79 -3.98
CA ALA A 263 10.58 -9.93 -5.16
C ALA A 263 9.07 -10.08 -4.83
N ALA A 264 8.60 -9.48 -3.73
CA ALA A 264 7.20 -9.61 -3.33
C ALA A 264 6.25 -9.06 -4.40
N ALA A 265 6.62 -7.96 -5.08
CA ALA A 265 5.85 -7.36 -6.15
C ALA A 265 5.69 -8.27 -7.39
N GLU A 266 6.67 -9.16 -7.63
CA GLU A 266 6.58 -10.16 -8.69
C GLU A 266 5.80 -11.41 -8.23
N LEU A 267 6.08 -11.90 -7.03
CA LEU A 267 5.47 -13.11 -6.49
C LEU A 267 3.95 -12.97 -6.28
N ILE A 268 3.47 -11.78 -5.96
CA ILE A 268 2.04 -11.55 -5.72
C ILE A 268 1.17 -11.78 -6.95
N ASN A 269 1.73 -11.74 -8.16
CA ASN A 269 0.99 -11.97 -9.39
C ASN A 269 0.54 -13.42 -9.56
N GLU A 270 1.32 -14.38 -9.05
CA GLU A 270 0.91 -15.78 -8.94
C GLU A 270 -0.32 -15.89 -8.02
N ALA A 271 -0.27 -15.30 -6.83
CA ALA A 271 -1.38 -15.27 -5.90
C ALA A 271 -2.64 -14.62 -6.50
N SER A 272 -2.48 -13.52 -7.24
CA SER A 272 -3.59 -12.85 -7.92
C SER A 272 -4.28 -13.76 -8.94
N SER A 273 -3.48 -14.53 -9.69
CA SER A 273 -4.01 -15.49 -10.68
C SER A 273 -4.74 -16.65 -9.99
N ILE A 274 -4.19 -17.17 -8.91
CA ILE A 274 -4.78 -18.26 -8.13
C ILE A 274 -6.14 -17.86 -7.58
N ILE A 275 -6.23 -16.68 -6.95
CA ILE A 275 -7.47 -16.19 -6.34
C ILE A 275 -8.51 -15.85 -7.41
N GLU A 276 -8.12 -15.21 -8.53
CA GLU A 276 -9.05 -14.87 -9.63
C GLU A 276 -9.64 -16.13 -10.27
N MET A 277 -8.86 -17.20 -10.35
CA MET A 277 -9.29 -18.50 -10.90
C MET A 277 -9.98 -19.41 -9.87
N GLU A 278 -10.16 -18.95 -8.62
CA GLU A 278 -10.80 -19.67 -7.53
C GLU A 278 -10.13 -21.04 -7.24
N ILE A 279 -8.79 -21.10 -7.40
CA ILE A 279 -8.00 -22.31 -7.15
C ILE A 279 -7.89 -22.54 -5.64
N THR A 280 -8.12 -23.79 -5.22
CA THR A 280 -8.05 -24.18 -3.80
C THR A 280 -6.60 -24.50 -3.37
N VAL A 281 -6.39 -24.53 -2.04
CA VAL A 281 -5.11 -24.94 -1.44
C VAL A 281 -4.71 -26.33 -1.94
N GLU A 282 -5.65 -27.31 -1.99
CA GLU A 282 -5.38 -28.68 -2.42
C GLU A 282 -4.95 -28.74 -3.90
N GLU A 283 -5.56 -27.94 -4.77
CA GLU A 283 -5.20 -27.88 -6.18
C GLU A 283 -3.84 -27.24 -6.38
N MET A 284 -3.54 -26.15 -5.67
CA MET A 284 -2.27 -25.47 -5.75
C MET A 284 -1.10 -26.32 -5.26
N LEU A 285 -1.30 -27.18 -4.25
CA LEU A 285 -0.28 -28.14 -3.78
C LEU A 285 0.10 -29.22 -4.80
N LYS A 286 -0.67 -29.36 -5.89
CA LYS A 286 -0.32 -30.24 -7.02
C LYS A 286 0.60 -29.58 -8.05
N THR A 287 0.79 -28.26 -7.93
CA THR A 287 1.64 -27.47 -8.85
C THR A 287 3.11 -27.62 -8.48
N ILE A 288 3.96 -27.94 -9.46
CA ILE A 288 5.40 -28.07 -9.26
C ILE A 288 6.05 -26.69 -9.40
N HIS A 289 6.72 -26.23 -8.35
CA HIS A 289 7.53 -25.03 -8.37
C HIS A 289 8.98 -25.33 -8.72
N GLY A 290 9.61 -24.41 -9.47
CA GLY A 290 11.03 -24.54 -9.82
C GLY A 290 11.94 -24.39 -8.59
N HIS A 291 13.01 -25.17 -8.52
CA HIS A 291 14.02 -25.12 -7.46
C HIS A 291 15.41 -24.74 -8.00
N PRO A 292 16.18 -23.81 -7.37
CA PRO A 292 15.79 -22.97 -6.23
C PRO A 292 15.17 -21.62 -6.70
N THR A 293 14.02 -21.28 -6.18
CA THR A 293 13.32 -20.01 -6.49
C THR A 293 12.74 -19.36 -5.25
N TYR A 294 12.41 -18.06 -5.34
CA TYR A 294 11.63 -17.39 -4.29
C TYR A 294 10.18 -17.91 -4.24
N SER A 295 9.61 -18.31 -5.37
CA SER A 295 8.20 -18.76 -5.44
C SER A 295 7.89 -20.03 -4.66
N GLU A 296 8.91 -20.86 -4.34
CA GLU A 296 8.73 -22.01 -3.45
C GLU A 296 8.11 -21.66 -2.10
N VAL A 297 8.31 -20.41 -1.62
CA VAL A 297 7.70 -19.95 -0.36
C VAL A 297 6.17 -19.96 -0.37
N MET A 298 5.56 -19.83 -1.56
CA MET A 298 4.11 -19.92 -1.72
C MET A 298 3.64 -21.35 -1.45
N TYR A 299 4.29 -22.34 -2.10
CA TYR A 299 4.01 -23.76 -1.89
C TYR A 299 4.20 -24.16 -0.42
N GLU A 300 5.32 -23.74 0.19
CA GLU A 300 5.62 -24.04 1.59
C GLU A 300 4.56 -23.42 2.54
N ALA A 301 4.15 -22.17 2.29
CA ALA A 301 3.11 -21.54 3.08
C ALA A 301 1.77 -22.28 2.96
N LEU A 302 1.37 -22.69 1.75
CA LEU A 302 0.16 -23.47 1.49
C LEU A 302 0.21 -24.83 2.18
N SER A 303 1.37 -25.50 2.20
CA SER A 303 1.55 -26.82 2.85
C SER A 303 1.38 -26.80 4.35
N LEU A 304 1.43 -25.61 4.97
CA LEU A 304 1.20 -25.41 6.42
C LEU A 304 -0.26 -25.08 6.77
N ILE A 305 -1.16 -25.05 5.78
CA ILE A 305 -2.60 -24.87 5.99
C ILE A 305 -3.22 -26.23 6.36
N HIS A 306 -3.79 -26.31 7.57
CA HIS A 306 -4.42 -27.52 8.13
C HIS A 306 -5.86 -27.25 8.57
#